data_1895852908e13e0cd9e494e1b4bec582
#
_entry.id   1895852908e13e0cd9e494e1b4bec582
#
_cell.length_a   1.000
_cell.length_b   1.000
_cell.length_c   1.000
_cell.angle_alpha   90.00
_cell.angle_beta   90.00
_cell.angle_gamma   90.00
#
_symmetry.space_group_name_H-M   'P 1'
#
loop_
_entity.id
_entity.type
_entity.pdbx_description
1 polymer ?
#
loop_
_entity_poly.entity_id
_entity_poly.type
_entity_poly.pdbx_seq_one_letter_code
_entity_poly.pdbx_strand_id
1 'polypeptide(L)'
;MIYGRTHTRDVRELSGLMKIMPFLAVCYVIAGLANLGLPGLSGFVAEMTIFNGAFQHVDVFHRTWTIIACTSIVITAVYILRLVGKILYGTCTNKHHLTLTDATWDERTAVIILIVCVAGLGLAPLWISNMIGDSVLPVVSAF
;
A
#
# COMPACT_ATOMS: atom_id res chain seq x y z
N MET A 1 -2.26 10.46 -12.19
CA MET A 1 -0.99 11.20 -12.32
C MET A 1 -0.08 10.54 -13.37
N ILE A 2 0.48 9.34 -13.16
CA ILE A 2 1.36 8.68 -14.14
C ILE A 2 0.67 8.51 -15.50
N TYR A 3 -0.52 7.91 -15.52
CA TYR A 3 -1.28 7.72 -16.75
C TYR A 3 -1.59 9.03 -17.50
N GLY A 4 -1.91 10.11 -16.79
CA GLY A 4 -2.20 11.41 -17.42
C GLY A 4 -1.01 12.01 -18.17
N ARG A 5 0.21 11.54 -17.88
CA ARG A 5 1.45 11.99 -18.54
C ARG A 5 1.98 10.99 -19.56
N THR A 6 1.88 9.71 -19.28
CA THR A 6 2.42 8.65 -20.12
C THR A 6 1.44 8.12 -21.17
N HIS A 7 0.12 8.34 -20.93
CA HIS A 7 -0.99 7.83 -21.72
C HIS A 7 -0.98 6.31 -21.93
N THR A 8 -0.12 5.58 -21.20
CA THR A 8 -0.05 4.12 -21.23
C THR A 8 -0.30 3.53 -19.85
N ARG A 9 -0.91 2.33 -19.82
CA ARG A 9 -1.10 1.50 -18.63
C ARG A 9 -0.24 0.24 -18.68
N ASP A 10 0.49 0.04 -19.77
CA ASP A 10 1.34 -1.14 -19.88
C ASP A 10 2.62 -0.95 -19.08
N VAL A 11 2.78 -1.81 -18.06
CA VAL A 11 3.96 -1.85 -17.19
C VAL A 11 5.25 -2.17 -17.96
N ARG A 12 5.12 -2.76 -19.16
CA ARG A 12 6.28 -3.08 -20.00
C ARG A 12 6.90 -1.85 -20.65
N GLU A 13 6.10 -0.84 -20.90
CA GLU A 13 6.52 0.44 -21.47
C GLU A 13 6.97 1.44 -20.42
N LEU A 14 6.52 1.24 -19.16
CA LEU A 14 6.85 2.08 -18.04
C LEU A 14 8.14 1.56 -17.37
N SER A 15 9.26 2.22 -17.62
CA SER A 15 10.54 1.91 -16.97
C SER A 15 11.36 3.17 -16.77
N GLY A 16 12.17 3.20 -15.69
CA GLY A 16 13.08 4.31 -15.43
C GLY A 16 12.41 5.59 -14.94
N LEU A 17 11.17 5.54 -14.44
CA LEU A 17 10.42 6.72 -13.98
C LEU A 17 11.10 7.45 -12.81
N MET A 18 11.96 6.78 -12.04
CA MET A 18 12.72 7.38 -10.94
C MET A 18 13.56 8.59 -11.38
N LYS A 19 14.10 8.56 -12.63
CA LYS A 19 14.94 9.64 -13.17
C LYS A 19 14.10 10.79 -13.73
N ILE A 20 12.88 10.51 -14.18
CA ILE A 20 12.04 11.47 -14.89
C ILE A 20 11.12 12.21 -13.92
N MET A 21 10.49 11.46 -13.00
CA MET A 21 9.50 11.96 -12.03
C MET A 21 9.86 11.49 -10.62
N PRO A 22 10.92 12.03 -9.99
CA PRO A 22 11.43 11.53 -8.73
C PRO A 22 10.42 11.65 -7.57
N PHE A 23 9.64 12.73 -7.52
CA PHE A 23 8.62 12.90 -6.49
C PHE A 23 7.53 11.83 -6.58
N LEU A 24 6.95 11.65 -7.77
CA LEU A 24 5.93 10.61 -7.99
C LEU A 24 6.49 9.21 -7.75
N ALA A 25 7.75 8.97 -8.10
CA ALA A 25 8.42 7.70 -7.86
C ALA A 25 8.53 7.38 -6.37
N VAL A 26 8.96 8.33 -5.55
CA VAL A 26 9.04 8.15 -4.09
C VAL A 26 7.65 7.90 -3.49
N CYS A 27 6.65 8.68 -3.90
CA CYS A 27 5.28 8.47 -3.44
C CYS A 27 4.74 7.09 -3.84
N TYR A 28 5.08 6.61 -5.04
CA TYR A 28 4.71 5.28 -5.51
C TYR A 28 5.36 4.16 -4.68
N VAL A 29 6.64 4.34 -4.30
CA VAL A 29 7.33 3.41 -3.37
C VAL A 29 6.60 3.38 -2.03
N ILE A 30 6.33 4.55 -1.43
CA ILE A 30 5.66 4.61 -0.12
C ILE A 30 4.28 3.95 -0.18
N ALA A 31 3.50 4.20 -1.23
CA ALA A 31 2.21 3.56 -1.42
C ALA A 31 2.32 2.03 -1.59
N GLY A 32 3.34 1.57 -2.33
CA GLY A 32 3.64 0.14 -2.47
C GLY A 32 4.02 -0.50 -1.14
N LEU A 33 4.85 0.17 -0.34
CA LEU A 33 5.25 -0.29 1.00
C LEU A 33 4.05 -0.28 1.99
N ALA A 34 3.14 0.69 1.86
CA ALA A 34 1.91 0.73 2.66
C ALA A 34 1.00 -0.47 2.34
N ASN A 35 0.93 -0.85 1.08
CA ASN A 35 0.16 -2.03 0.64
C ASN A 35 0.84 -3.36 1.00
N LEU A 36 2.14 -3.34 1.29
CA LEU A 36 2.92 -4.47 1.81
C LEU A 36 2.72 -4.73 3.30
N GLY A 37 1.97 -3.89 4.00
CA GLY A 37 1.80 -4.02 5.44
C GLY A 37 3.08 -3.79 6.24
N LEU A 38 3.93 -2.81 5.85
CA LEU A 38 5.11 -2.49 6.64
C LEU A 38 4.74 -1.81 7.97
N PRO A 39 5.46 -2.14 9.07
CA PRO A 39 5.27 -1.50 10.37
C PRO A 39 5.35 0.03 10.26
N GLY A 40 4.39 0.72 10.89
CA GLY A 40 4.26 2.18 10.82
C GLY A 40 3.30 2.69 9.74
N LEU A 41 2.73 1.82 8.92
CA LEU A 41 1.72 2.15 7.92
C LEU A 41 0.39 1.44 8.22
N SER A 42 -0.72 2.00 7.75
CA SER A 42 -2.07 1.52 8.07
C SER A 42 -2.33 0.06 7.67
N GLY A 43 -1.71 -0.41 6.59
CA GLY A 43 -1.82 -1.80 6.13
C GLY A 43 -1.37 -2.81 7.17
N PHE A 44 -0.24 -2.56 7.84
CA PHE A 44 0.28 -3.43 8.89
C PHE A 44 -0.72 -3.59 10.06
N VAL A 45 -1.28 -2.48 10.52
CA VAL A 45 -2.25 -2.49 11.62
C VAL A 45 -3.48 -3.31 11.27
N ALA A 46 -4.00 -3.15 10.06
CA ALA A 46 -5.16 -3.90 9.57
C ALA A 46 -4.86 -5.41 9.50
N GLU A 47 -3.75 -5.79 8.88
CA GLU A 47 -3.34 -7.21 8.74
C GLU A 47 -3.09 -7.85 10.10
N MET A 48 -2.35 -7.19 10.98
CA MET A 48 -2.06 -7.71 12.32
C MET A 48 -3.32 -7.88 13.16
N THR A 49 -4.27 -6.95 13.07
CA THR A 49 -5.55 -7.04 13.79
C THR A 49 -6.37 -8.23 13.30
N ILE A 50 -6.47 -8.41 11.99
CA ILE A 50 -7.22 -9.52 11.38
C ILE A 50 -6.59 -10.87 11.74
N PHE A 51 -5.28 -11.02 11.55
CA PHE A 51 -4.60 -12.29 11.83
C PHE A 51 -4.59 -12.62 13.32
N ASN A 52 -4.38 -11.63 14.18
CA ASN A 52 -4.45 -11.84 15.62
C ASN A 52 -5.85 -12.28 16.06
N GLY A 53 -6.91 -11.62 15.57
CA GLY A 53 -8.29 -12.01 15.83
C GLY A 53 -8.61 -13.42 15.34
N ALA A 54 -8.19 -13.75 14.11
CA ALA A 54 -8.41 -15.09 13.54
C ALA A 54 -7.63 -16.19 14.28
N PHE A 55 -6.44 -15.88 14.80
CA PHE A 55 -5.58 -16.84 15.51
C PHE A 55 -6.06 -17.14 16.93
N GLN A 56 -6.87 -16.26 17.53
CA GLN A 56 -7.45 -16.46 18.87
C GLN A 56 -8.51 -17.56 18.89
N HIS A 57 -9.07 -17.95 17.75
CA HIS A 57 -9.99 -19.10 17.68
C HIS A 57 -9.28 -20.40 18.04
N VAL A 58 -9.92 -21.18 18.91
CA VAL A 58 -9.34 -22.42 19.47
C VAL A 58 -9.32 -23.54 18.45
N ASP A 59 -10.19 -23.50 17.43
CA ASP A 59 -10.36 -24.56 16.44
C ASP A 59 -9.15 -24.70 15.51
N VAL A 60 -8.67 -25.92 15.38
CA VAL A 60 -7.55 -26.27 14.46
C VAL A 60 -7.84 -25.85 13.02
N PHE A 61 -9.10 -25.93 12.60
CA PHE A 61 -9.53 -25.52 11.27
C PHE A 61 -9.24 -24.05 11.03
N HIS A 62 -9.66 -23.15 11.91
CA HIS A 62 -9.44 -21.70 11.80
C HIS A 62 -7.95 -21.34 11.82
N ARG A 63 -7.16 -21.97 12.68
CA ARG A 63 -5.70 -21.78 12.74
C ARG A 63 -5.01 -22.16 11.45
N THR A 64 -5.39 -23.31 10.86
CA THR A 64 -4.78 -23.77 9.61
C THR A 64 -5.05 -22.80 8.47
N TRP A 65 -6.29 -22.33 8.33
CA TRP A 65 -6.64 -21.36 7.30
C TRP A 65 -5.98 -20.00 7.53
N THR A 66 -5.81 -19.57 8.78
CA THR A 66 -5.08 -18.33 9.11
C THR A 66 -3.61 -18.42 8.68
N ILE A 67 -2.95 -19.55 8.91
CA ILE A 67 -1.57 -19.78 8.46
C ILE A 67 -1.47 -19.73 6.93
N ILE A 68 -2.40 -20.36 6.23
CA ILE A 68 -2.47 -20.32 4.77
C ILE A 68 -2.68 -18.87 4.30
N ALA A 69 -3.57 -18.11 4.93
CA ALA A 69 -3.80 -16.71 4.61
C ALA A 69 -2.56 -15.84 4.83
N CYS A 70 -1.76 -16.09 5.88
CA CYS A 70 -0.51 -15.38 6.11
C CYS A 70 0.50 -15.58 4.97
N THR A 71 0.47 -16.70 4.26
CA THR A 71 1.36 -16.90 3.10
C THR A 71 1.04 -15.94 1.95
N SER A 72 -0.18 -15.42 1.88
CA SER A 72 -0.57 -14.43 0.86
C SER A 72 0.23 -13.14 0.97
N ILE A 73 0.69 -12.76 2.17
CA ILE A 73 1.54 -11.58 2.40
C ILE A 73 2.85 -11.70 1.61
N VAL A 74 3.44 -12.90 1.58
CA VAL A 74 4.69 -13.15 0.85
C VAL A 74 4.47 -12.98 -0.65
N ILE A 75 3.35 -13.48 -1.18
CA ILE A 75 3.00 -13.34 -2.59
C ILE A 75 2.78 -11.87 -2.94
N THR A 76 2.07 -11.13 -2.09
CA THR A 76 1.86 -9.68 -2.22
C THR A 76 3.19 -8.93 -2.26
N ALA A 77 4.11 -9.26 -1.35
CA ALA A 77 5.44 -8.67 -1.30
C ALA A 77 6.20 -8.87 -2.61
N VAL A 78 6.21 -10.08 -3.13
CA VAL A 78 6.93 -10.41 -4.38
C VAL A 78 6.39 -9.61 -5.56
N TYR A 79 5.08 -9.57 -5.77
CA TYR A 79 4.54 -8.88 -6.95
C TYR A 79 4.64 -7.36 -6.84
N ILE A 80 4.45 -6.77 -5.64
CA ILE A 80 4.58 -5.32 -5.43
C ILE A 80 6.04 -4.89 -5.63
N LEU A 81 7.00 -5.55 -4.99
CA LEU A 81 8.41 -5.21 -5.13
C LEU A 81 8.90 -5.37 -6.56
N ARG A 82 8.45 -6.42 -7.26
CA ARG A 82 8.76 -6.62 -8.67
C ARG A 82 8.15 -5.54 -9.55
N LEU A 83 6.91 -5.12 -9.27
CA LEU A 83 6.21 -4.06 -9.99
C LEU A 83 6.91 -2.71 -9.79
N VAL A 84 7.18 -2.34 -8.53
CA VAL A 84 7.90 -1.11 -8.16
C VAL A 84 9.29 -1.10 -8.81
N GLY A 85 10.03 -2.20 -8.69
CA GLY A 85 11.35 -2.34 -9.31
C GLY A 85 11.31 -2.14 -10.83
N LYS A 86 10.35 -2.73 -11.52
CA LYS A 86 10.23 -2.65 -12.95
C LYS A 86 9.85 -1.26 -13.47
N ILE A 87 8.93 -0.58 -12.79
CA ILE A 87 8.44 0.75 -13.19
C ILE A 87 9.48 1.83 -12.88
N LEU A 88 10.11 1.76 -11.71
CA LEU A 88 10.97 2.85 -11.24
C LEU A 88 12.41 2.73 -11.71
N TYR A 89 12.94 1.50 -11.71
CA TYR A 89 14.32 1.22 -12.09
C TYR A 89 14.39 0.68 -13.52
N GLY A 90 15.53 0.88 -14.13
CA GLY A 90 15.81 0.45 -15.48
C GLY A 90 16.10 1.60 -16.44
N THR A 91 16.39 1.26 -17.69
CA THR A 91 16.58 2.23 -18.75
C THR A 91 15.23 2.64 -19.31
N CYS A 92 15.01 3.95 -19.44
CA CYS A 92 13.81 4.46 -20.09
C CYS A 92 13.80 4.00 -21.56
N THR A 93 12.89 3.11 -21.89
CA THR A 93 12.82 2.52 -23.24
C THR A 93 12.20 3.49 -24.25
N ASN A 94 11.32 4.38 -23.75
CA ASN A 94 10.58 5.29 -24.61
C ASN A 94 11.10 6.72 -24.48
N LYS A 95 11.75 7.25 -25.54
CA LYS A 95 12.30 8.61 -25.55
C LYS A 95 11.26 9.71 -25.29
N HIS A 96 10.01 9.44 -25.61
CA HIS A 96 8.90 10.37 -25.35
C HIS A 96 8.68 10.63 -23.86
N HIS A 97 9.03 9.68 -23.00
CA HIS A 97 8.87 9.84 -21.55
C HIS A 97 9.93 10.75 -20.94
N LEU A 98 11.05 11.02 -21.62
CA LEU A 98 12.12 11.88 -21.10
C LEU A 98 11.73 13.35 -20.97
N THR A 99 10.68 13.79 -21.66
CA THR A 99 10.20 15.18 -21.65
C THR A 99 9.04 15.41 -20.65
N LEU A 100 8.65 14.38 -19.89
CA LEU A 100 7.54 14.46 -18.97
C LEU A 100 7.91 15.29 -17.73
N THR A 101 6.97 16.13 -17.28
CA THR A 101 7.13 16.94 -16.07
C THR A 101 6.73 16.14 -14.82
N ASP A 102 7.41 16.39 -13.71
CA ASP A 102 7.04 15.82 -12.40
C ASP A 102 5.71 16.40 -11.90
N ALA A 103 5.24 15.97 -10.73
CA ALA A 103 3.97 16.36 -10.12
C ALA A 103 3.83 17.88 -9.99
N THR A 104 2.66 18.40 -10.34
CA THR A 104 2.27 19.78 -10.09
C THR A 104 2.04 20.02 -8.59
N TRP A 105 1.99 21.27 -8.16
CA TRP A 105 1.79 21.59 -6.74
C TRP A 105 0.50 21.02 -6.16
N ASP A 106 -0.60 21.06 -6.91
CA ASP A 106 -1.89 20.51 -6.50
C ASP A 106 -1.82 18.99 -6.32
N GLU A 107 -1.13 18.32 -7.23
CA GLU A 107 -0.93 16.87 -7.15
C GLU A 107 -0.03 16.49 -5.96
N ARG A 108 1.01 17.28 -5.69
CA ARG A 108 1.91 17.06 -4.54
C ARG A 108 1.17 17.18 -3.23
N THR A 109 0.37 18.22 -3.05
CA THR A 109 -0.41 18.43 -1.81
C THR A 109 -1.39 17.27 -1.58
N ALA A 110 -2.10 16.84 -2.61
CA ALA A 110 -3.04 15.72 -2.50
C ALA A 110 -2.33 14.42 -2.06
N VAL A 111 -1.19 14.09 -2.68
CA VAL A 111 -0.45 12.86 -2.35
C VAL A 111 0.18 12.93 -0.96
N ILE A 112 0.72 14.09 -0.56
CA ILE A 112 1.28 14.29 0.79
C ILE A 112 0.20 14.07 1.84
N ILE A 113 -1.00 14.65 1.66
CA ILE A 113 -2.13 14.45 2.59
C ILE A 113 -2.46 12.96 2.72
N LEU A 114 -2.57 12.25 1.61
CA LEU A 114 -2.85 10.81 1.62
C LEU A 114 -1.77 9.99 2.35
N ILE A 115 -0.49 10.28 2.09
CA ILE A 115 0.63 9.62 2.76
C ILE A 115 0.62 9.91 4.27
N VAL A 116 0.38 11.16 4.66
CA VAL A 116 0.26 11.55 6.07
C VAL A 116 -0.90 10.83 6.76
N CYS A 117 -2.05 10.69 6.11
CA CYS A 117 -3.16 9.91 6.62
C CYS A 117 -2.78 8.43 6.81
N VAL A 118 -2.17 7.80 5.80
CA VAL A 118 -1.76 6.38 5.87
C VAL A 118 -0.74 6.14 6.98
N ALA A 119 0.25 7.04 7.13
CA ALA A 119 1.24 6.97 8.19
C ALA A 119 0.62 7.27 9.57
N GLY A 120 -0.24 8.27 9.66
CA GLY A 120 -0.93 8.62 10.91
C GLY A 120 -1.77 7.48 11.44
N LEU A 121 -2.52 6.80 10.58
CA LEU A 121 -3.31 5.62 10.93
C LEU A 121 -2.43 4.43 11.34
N GLY A 122 -1.25 4.30 10.76
CA GLY A 122 -0.30 3.25 11.11
C GLY A 122 0.42 3.48 12.44
N LEU A 123 0.73 4.74 12.76
CA LEU A 123 1.45 5.10 13.99
C LEU A 123 0.54 5.25 15.22
N ALA A 124 -0.71 5.66 15.01
CA ALA A 124 -1.68 5.87 16.09
C ALA A 124 -2.97 5.03 15.92
N PRO A 125 -2.87 3.69 15.88
CA PRO A 125 -4.01 2.82 15.62
C PRO A 125 -5.04 2.84 16.76
N LEU A 126 -4.62 3.15 17.98
CA LEU A 126 -5.49 3.13 19.17
C LEU A 126 -6.65 4.11 19.06
N TRP A 127 -6.43 5.26 18.44
CA TRP A 127 -7.48 6.27 18.28
C TRP A 127 -8.66 5.74 17.44
N ILE A 128 -8.37 5.09 16.31
CA ILE A 128 -9.41 4.49 15.47
C ILE A 128 -10.00 3.25 16.10
N SER A 129 -9.18 2.42 16.75
CA SER A 129 -9.65 1.24 17.46
C SER A 129 -10.69 1.61 18.52
N ASN A 130 -10.48 2.68 19.28
CA ASN A 130 -11.45 3.16 20.28
C ASN A 130 -12.74 3.68 19.64
N MET A 131 -12.63 4.46 18.54
CA MET A 131 -13.83 4.95 17.84
C MET A 131 -14.68 3.83 17.24
N ILE A 132 -14.03 2.78 16.72
CA ILE A 132 -14.73 1.63 16.13
C ILE A 132 -15.25 0.70 17.20
N GLY A 133 -14.54 0.54 18.32
CA GLY A 133 -14.90 -0.34 19.42
C GLY A 133 -16.31 -0.09 19.93
N ASP A 134 -16.66 1.16 20.18
CA ASP A 134 -17.99 1.56 20.65
C ASP A 134 -19.11 1.22 19.65
N SER A 135 -18.80 1.20 18.35
CA SER A 135 -19.74 0.88 17.28
C SER A 135 -19.87 -0.62 17.03
N VAL A 136 -18.82 -1.39 17.30
CA VAL A 136 -18.77 -2.84 17.04
C VAL A 136 -19.35 -3.64 18.20
N LEU A 137 -19.22 -3.16 19.46
CA LEU A 137 -19.72 -3.85 20.65
C LEU A 137 -21.19 -4.27 20.55
N PRO A 138 -22.16 -3.43 20.13
CA PRO A 138 -23.55 -3.83 20.00
C PRO A 138 -23.79 -4.89 18.92
N VAL A 139 -22.95 -4.89 17.86
CA VAL A 139 -23.05 -5.91 16.79
C VAL A 139 -22.56 -7.25 17.28
N VAL A 140 -21.42 -7.29 17.99
CA VAL A 140 -20.83 -8.54 18.51
C VAL A 140 -21.71 -9.13 19.62
N SER A 141 -22.39 -8.31 20.42
CA SER A 141 -23.30 -8.79 21.47
C SER A 141 -24.62 -9.37 20.93
N ALA A 142 -24.93 -9.16 19.66
CA ALA A 142 -26.13 -9.67 19.00
C ALA A 142 -25.96 -11.10 18.40
N PHE A 143 -24.70 -11.60 18.38
CA PHE A 143 -24.35 -12.96 17.95
C PHE A 143 -23.83 -13.79 19.10
#